data_b8a18a713b418dac1b57f0e670e214a1
#
_entry.id   b8a18a713b418dac1b57f0e670e214a1
#
_cell.length_a   1.000
_cell.length_b   1.000
_cell.length_c   1.000
_cell.angle_alpha   90.00
_cell.angle_beta   90.00
_cell.angle_gamma   90.00
#
_symmetry.space_group_name_H-M   'P 1'
#
loop_
_entity.id
_entity.type
_entity.pdbx_description
1 polymer ?
#
loop_
_entity_poly.entity_id
_entity_poly.type
_entity_poly.pdbx_seq_one_letter_code
_entity_poly.pdbx_strand_id
1 'polypeptide(L)'
;MNRKLILSAALSGLMLTATAQTTVAPAIPRDGKIEKKVEALLKKMTLEEKIGQMTELTIDVITKRDNSTQEFQIDDALLDTVIGKYKVGSILNVPQGVAQSKEKWEEIIRKIQDKSMKV
;
A
#
# COMPACT_ATOMS: atom_id res chain seq x y z
N MET A 1 13.88 70.69 33.96
CA MET A 1 12.68 69.89 33.58
C MET A 1 13.14 68.65 32.82
N ASN A 2 13.24 67.51 33.51
CA ASN A 2 13.94 66.35 33.07
C ASN A 2 13.09 65.52 32.12
N ARG A 3 13.48 65.42 30.86
CA ARG A 3 12.93 64.46 29.92
C ARG A 3 13.69 63.15 30.10
N LYS A 4 13.16 62.27 30.94
CA LYS A 4 13.62 60.89 30.98
C LYS A 4 13.11 60.21 29.73
N LEU A 5 14.00 59.93 28.83
CA LEU A 5 13.75 59.00 27.74
C LEU A 5 13.48 57.63 28.33
N ILE A 6 12.28 57.17 28.23
CA ILE A 6 11.95 55.77 28.44
C ILE A 6 12.31 55.05 27.15
N LEU A 7 13.48 54.47 27.13
CA LEU A 7 13.88 53.57 26.09
C LEU A 7 13.20 52.23 26.41
N SER A 8 11.97 52.06 26.00
CA SER A 8 11.31 50.78 26.00
C SER A 8 11.98 49.91 24.95
N ALA A 9 12.93 49.13 25.39
CA ALA A 9 13.47 48.03 24.59
C ALA A 9 12.32 47.01 24.38
N ALA A 10 11.69 47.15 23.24
CA ALA A 10 10.81 46.11 22.72
C ALA A 10 11.72 44.90 22.36
N LEU A 11 12.00 44.07 23.36
CA LEU A 11 12.60 42.79 23.17
C LEU A 11 11.53 41.91 22.57
N SER A 12 11.32 42.08 21.28
CA SER A 12 10.50 41.16 20.48
C SER A 12 11.18 39.83 20.49
N GLY A 13 10.80 38.97 21.44
CA GLY A 13 11.19 37.61 21.49
C GLY A 13 10.74 36.91 20.22
N LEU A 14 11.67 36.76 19.28
CA LEU A 14 11.52 35.89 18.13
C LEU A 14 11.46 34.49 18.69
N MET A 15 10.26 34.02 19.00
CA MET A 15 9.99 32.62 19.30
C MET A 15 10.30 31.85 18.01
N LEU A 16 11.55 31.44 17.84
CA LEU A 16 11.86 30.34 16.93
C LEU A 16 11.16 29.11 17.49
N THR A 17 9.97 28.85 16.97
CA THR A 17 9.36 27.52 17.10
C THR A 17 10.19 26.59 16.22
N ALA A 18 11.29 26.10 16.80
CA ALA A 18 11.97 24.94 16.23
C ALA A 18 10.98 23.78 16.32
N THR A 19 10.22 23.56 15.25
CA THR A 19 9.52 22.32 15.05
C THR A 19 10.61 21.25 14.90
N ALA A 20 10.96 20.62 16.01
CA ALA A 20 11.78 19.41 15.97
C ALA A 20 10.98 18.38 15.21
N GLN A 21 11.18 18.32 13.88
CA GLN A 21 10.77 17.17 13.11
C GLN A 21 11.64 16.01 13.62
N THR A 22 11.08 15.24 14.54
CA THR A 22 11.64 13.96 14.90
C THR A 22 11.56 13.09 13.64
N THR A 23 12.63 13.10 12.85
CA THR A 23 12.81 12.13 11.78
C THR A 23 13.01 10.78 12.45
N VAL A 24 11.89 10.06 12.61
CA VAL A 24 11.96 8.66 13.03
C VAL A 24 12.76 7.94 11.95
N ALA A 25 13.92 7.41 12.33
CA ALA A 25 14.72 6.60 11.41
C ALA A 25 13.84 5.44 10.90
N PRO A 26 13.84 5.17 9.59
CA PRO A 26 13.07 4.06 9.05
C PRO A 26 13.53 2.76 9.69
N ALA A 27 12.58 1.90 10.06
CA ALA A 27 12.86 0.60 10.68
C ALA A 27 13.76 -0.29 9.83
N ILE A 28 13.77 -0.06 8.51
CA ILE A 28 14.64 -0.72 7.54
C ILE A 28 15.58 0.33 6.96
N PRO A 29 16.93 0.13 7.04
CA PRO A 29 17.89 1.04 6.43
C PRO A 29 17.61 1.21 4.92
N ARG A 30 17.68 2.44 4.44
CA ARG A 30 17.52 2.73 3.00
C ARG A 30 18.73 2.24 2.22
N ASP A 31 18.50 1.40 1.20
CA ASP A 31 19.50 1.04 0.20
C ASP A 31 19.30 1.92 -1.03
N GLY A 32 20.29 2.78 -1.33
CA GLY A 32 20.22 3.70 -2.46
C GLY A 32 20.10 3.02 -3.84
N LYS A 33 20.51 1.76 -3.98
CA LYS A 33 20.31 1.01 -5.22
C LYS A 33 18.87 0.54 -5.37
N ILE A 34 18.25 0.10 -4.26
CA ILE A 34 16.85 -0.30 -4.23
C ILE A 34 15.96 0.93 -4.46
N GLU A 35 16.22 2.04 -3.76
CA GLU A 35 15.45 3.29 -3.92
C GLU A 35 15.44 3.77 -5.38
N LYS A 36 16.58 3.76 -6.06
CA LYS A 36 16.64 4.12 -7.49
C LYS A 36 15.80 3.20 -8.38
N LYS A 37 15.76 1.91 -8.09
CA LYS A 37 14.91 0.95 -8.83
C LYS A 37 13.41 1.22 -8.59
N VAL A 38 13.05 1.48 -7.33
CA VAL A 38 11.67 1.83 -6.94
C VAL A 38 11.23 3.11 -7.64
N GLU A 39 12.04 4.18 -7.60
CA GLU A 39 11.74 5.43 -8.29
C GLU A 39 11.59 5.24 -9.80
N ALA A 40 12.46 4.45 -10.41
CA ALA A 40 12.39 4.17 -11.84
C ALA A 40 11.12 3.39 -12.23
N LEU A 41 10.66 2.48 -11.36
CA LEU A 41 9.41 1.75 -11.55
C LEU A 41 8.21 2.69 -11.38
N LEU A 42 8.17 3.47 -10.30
CA LEU A 42 7.09 4.41 -10.02
C LEU A 42 6.89 5.47 -11.12
N LYS A 43 7.97 5.88 -11.79
CA LYS A 43 7.90 6.80 -12.94
C LYS A 43 7.22 6.18 -14.18
N LYS A 44 7.26 4.87 -14.31
CA LYS A 44 6.65 4.14 -15.44
C LYS A 44 5.17 3.79 -15.19
N MET A 45 4.76 3.72 -13.93
CA MET A 45 3.42 3.35 -13.54
C MET A 45 2.44 4.50 -13.76
N THR A 46 1.26 4.18 -14.27
CA THR A 46 0.11 5.09 -14.31
C THR A 46 -0.43 5.36 -12.90
N LEU A 47 -1.35 6.32 -12.77
CA LEU A 47 -2.01 6.59 -11.50
C LEU A 47 -2.86 5.39 -11.05
N GLU A 48 -3.57 4.77 -11.99
CA GLU A 48 -4.42 3.60 -11.76
C GLU A 48 -3.59 2.42 -11.26
N GLU A 49 -2.44 2.15 -11.87
CA GLU A 49 -1.52 1.09 -11.42
C GLU A 49 -0.99 1.36 -10.02
N LYS A 50 -0.64 2.60 -9.69
CA LYS A 50 -0.21 2.97 -8.33
C LYS A 50 -1.31 2.76 -7.31
N ILE A 51 -2.55 3.15 -7.63
CA ILE A 51 -3.72 2.92 -6.77
C ILE A 51 -3.95 1.42 -6.58
N GLY A 52 -3.90 0.66 -7.67
CA GLY A 52 -4.06 -0.79 -7.63
C GLY A 52 -3.04 -1.46 -6.70
N GLN A 53 -1.75 -1.08 -6.83
CA GLN A 53 -0.69 -1.62 -5.98
C GLN A 53 -0.83 -1.28 -4.49
N MET A 54 -1.52 -0.19 -4.16
CA MET A 54 -1.84 0.18 -2.77
C MET A 54 -3.16 -0.40 -2.27
N THR A 55 -3.90 -1.10 -3.15
CA THR A 55 -5.20 -1.68 -2.82
C THR A 55 -5.03 -3.11 -2.32
N GLU A 56 -5.70 -3.41 -1.22
CA GLU A 56 -5.80 -4.76 -0.67
C GLU A 56 -7.27 -5.18 -0.61
N LEU A 57 -7.58 -6.38 -1.11
CA LEU A 57 -8.94 -6.91 -1.17
C LEU A 57 -8.98 -8.31 -0.55
N THR A 58 -10.14 -8.70 -0.03
CA THR A 58 -10.33 -10.08 0.44
C THR A 58 -10.41 -11.03 -0.75
N ILE A 59 -9.93 -12.26 -0.57
CA ILE A 59 -9.94 -13.29 -1.60
C ILE A 59 -11.35 -13.61 -2.13
N ASP A 60 -12.38 -13.28 -1.37
CA ASP A 60 -13.78 -13.51 -1.77
C ASP A 60 -14.20 -12.69 -2.99
N VAL A 61 -13.48 -11.61 -3.31
CA VAL A 61 -13.75 -10.79 -4.52
C VAL A 61 -13.45 -11.53 -5.83
N ILE A 62 -12.62 -12.57 -5.78
CA ILE A 62 -12.29 -13.42 -6.93
C ILE A 62 -12.94 -14.80 -6.84
N THR A 63 -13.90 -14.98 -5.92
CA THR A 63 -14.55 -16.26 -5.67
C THR A 63 -15.71 -16.48 -6.63
N LYS A 64 -15.79 -17.69 -7.18
CA LYS A 64 -16.96 -18.15 -7.90
C LYS A 64 -18.14 -18.27 -6.94
N ARG A 65 -19.21 -17.56 -7.19
CA ARG A 65 -20.44 -17.63 -6.38
C ARG A 65 -21.28 -18.82 -6.82
N ASP A 66 -20.89 -20.00 -6.38
CA ASP A 66 -21.68 -21.22 -6.55
C ASP A 66 -22.10 -21.74 -5.17
N ASN A 67 -23.39 -21.64 -4.87
CA ASN A 67 -23.95 -22.10 -3.59
C ASN A 67 -24.11 -23.63 -3.56
N SER A 68 -23.79 -24.34 -4.64
CA SER A 68 -23.97 -25.79 -4.75
C SER A 68 -22.77 -26.58 -4.21
N THR A 69 -21.60 -25.96 -4.10
CA THR A 69 -20.39 -26.57 -3.58
C THR A 69 -19.81 -25.75 -2.44
N GLN A 70 -19.39 -26.42 -1.36
CA GLN A 70 -18.63 -25.78 -0.27
C GLN A 70 -17.14 -25.56 -0.63
N GLU A 71 -16.75 -25.96 -1.85
CA GLU A 71 -15.37 -25.86 -2.29
C GLU A 71 -15.09 -24.48 -2.88
N PHE A 72 -14.00 -23.85 -2.38
CA PHE A 72 -13.53 -22.58 -2.93
C PHE A 72 -13.02 -22.75 -4.36
N GLN A 73 -13.56 -21.96 -5.26
CA GLN A 73 -13.12 -21.89 -6.66
C GLN A 73 -12.89 -20.44 -7.07
N ILE A 74 -11.78 -20.21 -7.76
CA ILE A 74 -11.49 -18.88 -8.35
C ILE A 74 -12.29 -18.72 -9.64
N ASP A 75 -12.98 -17.59 -9.75
CA ASP A 75 -13.58 -17.10 -10.97
C ASP A 75 -12.54 -16.39 -11.83
N ASP A 76 -12.28 -16.91 -13.03
CA ASP A 76 -11.24 -16.36 -13.91
C ASP A 76 -11.56 -14.96 -14.41
N ALA A 77 -12.82 -14.64 -14.65
CA ALA A 77 -13.24 -13.31 -15.10
C ALA A 77 -13.07 -12.26 -13.98
N LEU A 78 -13.39 -12.64 -12.73
CA LEU A 78 -13.16 -11.78 -11.57
C LEU A 78 -11.65 -11.62 -11.30
N LEU A 79 -10.88 -12.70 -11.42
CA LEU A 79 -9.41 -12.64 -11.31
C LEU A 79 -8.80 -11.71 -12.37
N ASP A 80 -9.27 -11.81 -13.62
CA ASP A 80 -8.85 -10.92 -14.70
C ASP A 80 -9.20 -9.47 -14.41
N THR A 81 -10.35 -9.23 -13.82
CA THR A 81 -10.78 -7.89 -13.43
C THR A 81 -9.91 -7.34 -12.30
N VAL A 82 -9.72 -8.10 -11.24
CA VAL A 82 -9.01 -7.65 -10.03
C VAL A 82 -7.51 -7.46 -10.31
N ILE A 83 -6.86 -8.48 -10.86
CA ILE A 83 -5.41 -8.44 -11.11
C ILE A 83 -5.08 -7.82 -12.46
N GLY A 84 -5.79 -8.21 -13.51
CA GLY A 84 -5.50 -7.78 -14.88
C GLY A 84 -5.86 -6.31 -15.13
N LYS A 85 -7.09 -5.92 -14.79
CA LYS A 85 -7.59 -4.57 -15.06
C LYS A 85 -7.20 -3.58 -13.96
N TYR A 86 -7.48 -3.90 -12.69
CA TYR A 86 -7.29 -2.98 -11.57
C TYR A 86 -5.91 -3.05 -10.93
N LYS A 87 -5.06 -4.02 -11.33
CA LYS A 87 -3.67 -4.15 -10.83
C LYS A 87 -3.58 -4.22 -9.31
N VAL A 88 -4.55 -4.85 -8.65
CA VAL A 88 -4.60 -4.98 -7.19
C VAL A 88 -3.35 -5.65 -6.66
N GLY A 89 -2.68 -5.01 -5.69
CA GLY A 89 -1.36 -5.41 -5.21
C GLY A 89 -1.38 -6.45 -4.11
N SER A 90 -2.51 -6.61 -3.40
CA SER A 90 -2.62 -7.55 -2.29
C SER A 90 -4.00 -8.22 -2.23
N ILE A 91 -3.98 -9.52 -1.99
CA ILE A 91 -5.17 -10.34 -1.69
C ILE A 91 -4.99 -10.95 -0.31
N LEU A 92 -5.94 -10.76 0.57
CA LEU A 92 -5.88 -11.21 1.96
C LEU A 92 -7.02 -12.17 2.33
N ASN A 93 -6.89 -12.76 3.51
CA ASN A 93 -7.83 -13.66 4.18
C ASN A 93 -7.92 -15.08 3.60
N VAL A 94 -8.63 -15.93 4.36
CA VAL A 94 -9.00 -17.28 3.94
C VAL A 94 -10.32 -17.24 3.18
N PRO A 95 -10.45 -18.05 2.09
CA PRO A 95 -11.68 -18.14 1.34
C PRO A 95 -12.87 -18.48 2.23
N GLN A 96 -13.93 -17.66 2.18
CA GLN A 96 -15.17 -17.88 2.91
C GLN A 96 -14.99 -18.14 4.43
N GLY A 97 -13.85 -17.72 5.01
CA GLY A 97 -13.53 -17.99 6.41
C GLY A 97 -13.20 -19.46 6.73
N VAL A 98 -13.00 -20.30 5.74
CA VAL A 98 -12.74 -21.74 5.89
C VAL A 98 -11.27 -22.05 5.57
N ALA A 99 -10.60 -22.76 6.48
CA ALA A 99 -9.24 -23.23 6.25
C ALA A 99 -9.19 -24.20 5.07
N GLN A 100 -8.26 -23.96 4.14
CA GLN A 100 -8.03 -24.81 2.99
C GLN A 100 -6.89 -25.81 3.26
N SER A 101 -6.84 -26.92 2.51
CA SER A 101 -5.69 -27.81 2.54
C SER A 101 -4.44 -27.13 1.97
N LYS A 102 -3.27 -27.67 2.26
CA LYS A 102 -2.00 -27.16 1.72
C LYS A 102 -2.02 -27.14 0.19
N GLU A 103 -2.48 -28.21 -0.42
CA GLU A 103 -2.56 -28.39 -1.87
C GLU A 103 -3.50 -27.37 -2.50
N LYS A 104 -4.65 -27.12 -1.86
CA LYS A 104 -5.61 -26.10 -2.32
C LYS A 104 -5.03 -24.70 -2.20
N TRP A 105 -4.32 -24.38 -1.13
CA TRP A 105 -3.61 -23.11 -0.99
C TRP A 105 -2.53 -22.93 -2.06
N GLU A 106 -1.78 -23.97 -2.36
CA GLU A 106 -0.77 -23.93 -3.42
C GLU A 106 -1.40 -23.63 -4.79
N GLU A 107 -2.52 -24.29 -5.12
CA GLU A 107 -3.30 -24.02 -6.34
C GLU A 107 -3.75 -22.56 -6.42
N ILE A 108 -4.37 -22.05 -5.34
CA ILE A 108 -4.89 -20.68 -5.25
C ILE A 108 -3.76 -19.65 -5.45
N ILE A 109 -2.68 -19.80 -4.70
CA ILE A 109 -1.54 -18.87 -4.75
C ILE A 109 -0.91 -18.88 -6.14
N ARG A 110 -0.66 -20.08 -6.72
CA ARG A 110 -0.10 -20.21 -8.07
C ARG A 110 -0.99 -19.51 -9.10
N LYS A 111 -2.28 -19.74 -9.06
CA LYS A 111 -3.22 -19.13 -10.01
C LYS A 111 -3.21 -17.59 -9.96
N ILE A 112 -3.18 -17.02 -8.76
CA ILE A 112 -3.07 -15.57 -8.56
C ILE A 112 -1.71 -15.05 -9.06
N GLN A 113 -0.61 -15.70 -8.69
CA GLN A 113 0.74 -15.31 -9.10
C GLN A 113 0.93 -15.41 -10.61
N ASP A 114 0.50 -16.52 -11.23
CA ASP A 114 0.60 -16.71 -12.68
C ASP A 114 -0.17 -15.62 -13.45
N LYS A 115 -1.29 -15.15 -12.90
CA LYS A 115 -2.02 -14.02 -13.46
C LYS A 115 -1.25 -12.72 -13.30
N SER A 116 -0.72 -12.45 -12.10
CA SER A 116 0.04 -11.23 -11.80
C SER A 116 1.30 -11.09 -12.65
N MET A 117 1.95 -12.20 -12.99
CA MET A 117 3.17 -12.19 -13.82
C MET A 117 2.91 -11.96 -15.31
N LYS A 118 1.65 -11.98 -15.75
CA LYS A 118 1.26 -11.82 -17.17
C LYS A 118 0.71 -10.43 -17.51
N VAL A 119 0.61 -9.54 -16.52
CA VAL A 119 -0.06 -8.22 -16.66
C VAL A 119 0.84 -7.01 -16.43
#